data_66bf4f0aeb2413cb1f94b31a4274bb96
#
_entry.id   66bf4f0aeb2413cb1f94b31a4274bb96
#
_cell.length_a   1.000
_cell.length_b   1.000
_cell.length_c   1.000
_cell.angle_alpha   90.00
_cell.angle_beta   90.00
_cell.angle_gamma   90.00
#
_symmetry.space_group_name_H-M   'P 1'
#
loop_
_entity.id
_entity.type
_entity.pdbx_description
1 polymer ?
#
loop_
_entity_poly.entity_id
_entity_poly.type
_entity_poly.pdbx_seq_one_letter_code
_entity_poly.pdbx_strand_id
1 'polypeptide(L)'
;MKKQGRLVLALLVLSLITALLSGCGEKSPPNVVFSIEDVEGRTIGAMYGTPSVRLANELGKALALYSGDDLMINLKAGAVDCVIMESTAAEALVARTTGVRILSEPLYEYDLRFAVAKENAELLQAVNTALTALNDNGTLSGLRDRYFARGSYSYVTPENIDSRPGTLTLALPPDSPPYSLIGEDGEFSGMDVDISRAVCDYLGVELNIIEFDERELAIAVWFGRADLALGWLPSEGEELVNISEPYAHAINVVIVRK
;
A
#
# COMPACT_ATOMS: atom_id res chain seq x y z
N MET A 1 -33.65 -35.86 53.51
CA MET A 1 -32.44 -35.00 53.42
C MET A 1 -31.59 -35.22 52.12
N LYS A 2 -31.33 -36.45 51.65
CA LYS A 2 -30.49 -36.66 50.44
C LYS A 2 -31.08 -36.16 49.09
N LYS A 3 -32.40 -36.08 48.93
CA LYS A 3 -33.04 -35.58 47.68
C LYS A 3 -32.96 -34.03 47.55
N GLN A 4 -33.07 -33.29 48.62
CA GLN A 4 -32.98 -31.85 48.61
C GLN A 4 -31.57 -31.32 48.26
N GLY A 5 -30.54 -32.00 48.80
CA GLY A 5 -29.14 -31.67 48.49
C GLY A 5 -28.78 -31.87 47.00
N ARG A 6 -29.37 -32.90 46.34
CA ARG A 6 -29.18 -33.12 44.91
C ARG A 6 -29.86 -32.10 44.05
N LEU A 7 -31.02 -31.58 44.45
CA LEU A 7 -31.74 -30.52 43.74
C LEU A 7 -30.98 -29.19 43.82
N VAL A 8 -30.49 -28.83 44.97
CA VAL A 8 -29.68 -27.60 45.17
C VAL A 8 -28.38 -27.67 44.37
N LEU A 9 -27.71 -28.83 44.35
CA LEU A 9 -26.48 -29.00 43.55
C LEU A 9 -26.78 -28.89 42.04
N ALA A 10 -27.90 -29.48 41.59
CA ALA A 10 -28.32 -29.36 40.17
C ALA A 10 -28.64 -27.93 39.76
N LEU A 11 -29.29 -27.13 40.61
CA LEU A 11 -29.57 -25.74 40.39
C LEU A 11 -28.30 -24.85 40.37
N LEU A 12 -27.32 -25.16 41.25
CA LEU A 12 -26.03 -24.49 41.28
C LEU A 12 -25.21 -24.80 40.01
N VAL A 13 -25.21 -26.03 39.56
CA VAL A 13 -24.51 -26.41 38.31
C VAL A 13 -25.20 -25.79 37.09
N LEU A 14 -26.55 -25.73 37.07
CA LEU A 14 -27.29 -25.09 36.00
C LEU A 14 -27.04 -23.57 35.96
N SER A 15 -26.95 -22.90 37.12
CA SER A 15 -26.65 -21.46 37.20
C SER A 15 -25.17 -21.17 36.79
N LEU A 16 -24.26 -22.09 37.08
CA LEU A 16 -22.87 -21.97 36.63
C LEU A 16 -22.72 -22.16 35.11
N ILE A 17 -23.50 -23.11 34.52
CA ILE A 17 -23.54 -23.34 33.08
C ILE A 17 -24.18 -22.15 32.35
N THR A 18 -25.24 -21.54 32.89
CA THR A 18 -25.84 -20.33 32.31
C THR A 18 -24.92 -19.11 32.40
N ALA A 19 -24.13 -18.98 33.46
CA ALA A 19 -23.10 -17.93 33.58
C ALA A 19 -21.92 -18.15 32.60
N LEU A 20 -21.58 -19.39 32.29
CA LEU A 20 -20.54 -19.73 31.29
C LEU A 20 -21.05 -19.62 29.84
N LEU A 21 -22.36 -19.74 29.61
CA LEU A 21 -23.01 -19.55 28.30
C LEU A 21 -23.40 -18.09 28.04
N SER A 22 -23.35 -17.22 29.04
CA SER A 22 -23.33 -15.76 28.84
C SER A 22 -21.94 -15.38 28.34
N GLY A 23 -21.50 -16.00 27.23
CA GLY A 23 -20.30 -15.63 26.54
C GLY A 23 -20.38 -14.12 26.28
N CYS A 24 -19.50 -13.38 26.91
CA CYS A 24 -19.14 -12.04 26.51
C CYS A 24 -18.75 -12.12 25.03
N GLY A 25 -19.71 -11.95 24.13
CA GLY A 25 -19.38 -11.42 22.83
C GLY A 25 -18.77 -10.06 23.13
N GLU A 26 -17.45 -9.96 23.10
CA GLU A 26 -16.78 -8.67 23.21
C GLU A 26 -17.39 -7.77 22.16
N LYS A 27 -18.26 -6.85 22.62
CA LYS A 27 -18.79 -5.82 21.73
C LYS A 27 -17.60 -4.98 21.32
N SER A 28 -17.36 -4.87 20.03
CA SER A 28 -16.38 -3.92 19.52
C SER A 28 -16.60 -2.57 20.21
N PRO A 29 -15.52 -1.89 20.63
CA PRO A 29 -15.65 -0.56 21.23
C PRO A 29 -16.33 0.40 20.24
N PRO A 30 -16.99 1.47 20.72
CA PRO A 30 -17.64 2.43 19.85
C PRO A 30 -16.62 3.08 18.91
N ASN A 31 -17.08 3.45 17.72
CA ASN A 31 -16.28 4.25 16.80
C ASN A 31 -16.03 5.64 17.39
N VAL A 32 -14.84 6.19 17.14
CA VAL A 32 -14.41 7.53 17.59
C VAL A 32 -13.91 8.39 16.44
N VAL A 33 -13.95 7.89 15.21
CA VAL A 33 -13.51 8.55 13.97
C VAL A 33 -14.70 8.57 13.01
N PHE A 34 -15.27 9.73 12.77
CA PHE A 34 -16.46 9.91 11.94
C PHE A 34 -16.17 10.66 10.65
N SER A 35 -15.09 11.44 10.63
CA SER A 35 -14.60 12.23 9.51
C SER A 35 -13.06 12.13 9.41
N ILE A 36 -12.47 12.69 8.36
CA ILE A 36 -11.00 12.70 8.18
C ILE A 36 -10.30 13.58 9.22
N GLU A 37 -10.95 14.64 9.73
CA GLU A 37 -10.42 15.52 10.75
C GLU A 37 -10.27 14.82 12.11
N ASP A 38 -11.08 13.80 12.37
CA ASP A 38 -11.02 13.03 13.61
C ASP A 38 -9.81 12.07 13.67
N VAL A 39 -9.08 11.91 12.57
CA VAL A 39 -7.94 10.99 12.47
C VAL A 39 -6.72 11.50 13.23
N GLU A 40 -6.57 12.83 13.34
CA GLU A 40 -5.43 13.44 14.01
C GLU A 40 -5.35 13.02 15.48
N GLY A 41 -4.15 12.65 15.92
CA GLY A 41 -3.86 12.21 17.29
C GLY A 41 -4.35 10.81 17.64
N ARG A 42 -4.93 10.04 16.71
CA ARG A 42 -5.45 8.69 16.94
C ARG A 42 -4.37 7.62 16.87
N THR A 43 -4.73 6.43 17.37
CA THR A 43 -3.96 5.21 17.09
C THR A 43 -4.42 4.65 15.74
N ILE A 44 -3.52 4.65 14.76
CA ILE A 44 -3.84 4.41 13.35
C ILE A 44 -3.16 3.12 12.90
N GLY A 45 -3.95 2.16 12.43
CA GLY A 45 -3.42 0.97 11.78
C GLY A 45 -3.00 1.25 10.34
N ALA A 46 -1.87 0.71 9.91
CA ALA A 46 -1.44 0.77 8.52
C ALA A 46 -0.68 -0.51 8.13
N MET A 47 -0.65 -0.84 6.85
CA MET A 47 0.11 -1.97 6.35
C MET A 47 1.60 -1.65 6.38
N TYR A 48 2.39 -2.53 7.01
CA TYR A 48 3.86 -2.38 7.03
C TYR A 48 4.42 -2.26 5.61
N GLY A 49 5.45 -1.43 5.42
CA GLY A 49 6.10 -1.20 4.14
C GLY A 49 5.30 -0.35 3.14
N THR A 50 4.10 0.14 3.47
CA THR A 50 3.32 1.00 2.58
C THR A 50 3.45 2.48 2.96
N PRO A 51 3.25 3.41 2.01
CA PRO A 51 3.21 4.86 2.30
C PRO A 51 2.19 5.23 3.38
N SER A 52 1.15 4.41 3.60
CA SER A 52 0.15 4.63 4.65
C SER A 52 0.74 4.61 6.07
N VAL A 53 1.86 3.90 6.31
CA VAL A 53 2.55 3.90 7.62
C VAL A 53 3.13 5.28 7.93
N ARG A 54 3.71 5.95 6.94
CA ARG A 54 4.23 7.28 7.13
C ARG A 54 3.12 8.27 7.39
N LEU A 55 2.06 8.25 6.59
CA LEU A 55 0.89 9.10 6.79
C LEU A 55 0.27 8.87 8.17
N ALA A 56 0.22 7.62 8.65
CA ALA A 56 -0.24 7.30 9.99
C ALA A 56 0.67 7.87 11.10
N ASN A 57 1.99 7.91 10.90
CA ASN A 57 2.94 8.53 11.84
C ASN A 57 2.86 10.06 11.83
N GLU A 58 2.58 10.67 10.71
CA GLU A 58 2.41 12.13 10.60
C GLU A 58 1.11 12.60 11.29
N LEU A 59 0.03 11.81 11.19
CA LEU A 59 -1.27 12.15 11.73
C LEU A 59 -1.47 11.72 13.20
N GLY A 60 -0.73 10.69 13.67
CA GLY A 60 -0.94 10.18 15.02
C GLY A 60 0.05 9.11 15.42
N LYS A 61 -0.44 8.06 16.08
CA LYS A 61 0.36 6.92 16.50
C LYS A 61 0.13 5.74 15.56
N ALA A 62 1.10 5.45 14.70
CA ALA A 62 1.01 4.30 13.80
C ALA A 62 1.17 2.96 14.53
N LEU A 63 0.34 1.98 14.17
CA LEU A 63 0.52 0.56 14.40
C LEU A 63 0.66 -0.13 13.03
N ALA A 64 1.89 -0.43 12.64
CA ALA A 64 2.18 -1.11 11.39
C ALA A 64 2.02 -2.63 11.54
N LEU A 65 1.23 -3.26 10.67
CA LEU A 65 0.95 -4.70 10.66
C LEU A 65 1.18 -5.27 9.26
N TYR A 66 1.58 -6.54 9.19
CA TYR A 66 1.93 -7.19 7.93
C TYR A 66 0.73 -7.75 7.15
N SER A 67 -0.47 -7.73 7.72
CA SER A 67 -1.67 -8.33 7.14
C SER A 67 -2.88 -7.41 7.27
N GLY A 68 -3.66 -7.28 6.19
CA GLY A 68 -4.94 -6.57 6.21
C GLY A 68 -5.94 -7.20 7.18
N ASP A 69 -5.91 -8.53 7.35
CA ASP A 69 -6.79 -9.22 8.28
C ASP A 69 -6.43 -8.87 9.74
N ASP A 70 -5.13 -8.78 10.08
CA ASP A 70 -4.69 -8.32 11.40
C ASP A 70 -5.08 -6.86 11.65
N LEU A 71 -5.02 -5.99 10.65
CA LEU A 71 -5.52 -4.62 10.75
C LEU A 71 -7.00 -4.60 11.12
N MET A 72 -7.83 -5.42 10.48
CA MET A 72 -9.27 -5.50 10.78
C MET A 72 -9.55 -6.09 12.16
N ILE A 73 -8.77 -7.07 12.60
CA ILE A 73 -8.87 -7.64 13.96
C ILE A 73 -8.58 -6.54 15.00
N ASN A 74 -7.46 -5.82 14.83
CA ASN A 74 -7.05 -4.75 15.74
C ASN A 74 -8.03 -3.56 15.73
N LEU A 75 -8.60 -3.21 14.57
CA LEU A 75 -9.62 -2.18 14.45
C LEU A 75 -10.89 -2.58 15.23
N LYS A 76 -11.37 -3.81 15.05
CA LYS A 76 -12.58 -4.31 15.74
C LYS A 76 -12.38 -4.48 17.24
N ALA A 77 -11.19 -4.85 17.68
CA ALA A 77 -10.81 -4.95 19.08
C ALA A 77 -10.57 -3.57 19.75
N GLY A 78 -10.44 -2.49 18.97
CA GLY A 78 -10.16 -1.16 19.47
C GLY A 78 -8.70 -0.92 19.85
N ALA A 79 -7.79 -1.78 19.39
CA ALA A 79 -6.35 -1.57 19.52
C ALA A 79 -5.87 -0.43 18.60
N VAL A 80 -6.58 -0.21 17.49
CA VAL A 80 -6.49 0.99 16.67
C VAL A 80 -7.86 1.65 16.54
N ASP A 81 -7.87 2.97 16.38
CA ASP A 81 -9.09 3.76 16.23
C ASP A 81 -9.61 3.73 14.79
N CYS A 82 -8.70 3.76 13.84
CA CYS A 82 -8.96 3.67 12.40
C CYS A 82 -7.78 2.97 11.68
N VAL A 83 -7.96 2.69 10.40
CA VAL A 83 -6.93 2.14 9.52
C VAL A 83 -6.82 3.01 8.28
N ILE A 84 -5.59 3.39 7.90
CA ILE A 84 -5.29 4.06 6.62
C ILE A 84 -4.77 3.00 5.63
N MET A 85 -5.34 3.01 4.43
CA MET A 85 -4.98 2.05 3.39
C MET A 85 -5.28 2.64 2.00
N GLU A 86 -4.58 2.15 0.98
CA GLU A 86 -4.93 2.45 -0.42
C GLU A 86 -6.36 1.98 -0.73
N SER A 87 -7.11 2.78 -1.50
CA SER A 87 -8.56 2.63 -1.69
C SER A 87 -8.96 1.27 -2.24
N THR A 88 -8.28 0.77 -3.27
CA THR A 88 -8.61 -0.52 -3.90
C THR A 88 -8.41 -1.69 -2.94
N ALA A 89 -7.32 -1.65 -2.16
CA ALA A 89 -7.05 -2.65 -1.12
C ALA A 89 -8.06 -2.55 0.03
N ALA A 90 -8.44 -1.33 0.42
CA ALA A 90 -9.44 -1.05 1.45
C ALA A 90 -10.82 -1.59 1.05
N GLU A 91 -11.26 -1.34 -0.18
CA GLU A 91 -12.53 -1.84 -0.72
C GLU A 91 -12.59 -3.36 -0.69
N ALA A 92 -11.55 -4.02 -1.20
CA ALA A 92 -11.45 -5.49 -1.21
C ALA A 92 -11.47 -6.09 0.21
N LEU A 93 -10.87 -5.39 1.18
CA LEU A 93 -10.83 -5.84 2.58
C LEU A 93 -12.16 -5.61 3.29
N VAL A 94 -12.78 -4.45 3.12
CA VAL A 94 -14.08 -4.09 3.73
C VAL A 94 -15.22 -4.94 3.15
N ALA A 95 -15.17 -5.29 1.86
CA ALA A 95 -16.18 -6.16 1.25
C ALA A 95 -16.31 -7.55 1.93
N ARG A 96 -15.23 -8.04 2.56
CA ARG A 96 -15.18 -9.33 3.28
C ARG A 96 -15.16 -9.21 4.80
N THR A 97 -15.22 -7.97 5.34
CA THR A 97 -15.13 -7.71 6.78
C THR A 97 -16.42 -7.05 7.28
N THR A 98 -17.13 -7.72 8.18
CA THR A 98 -18.34 -7.14 8.78
C THR A 98 -18.02 -6.16 9.91
N GLY A 99 -18.88 -5.16 10.11
CA GLY A 99 -18.77 -4.19 11.22
C GLY A 99 -17.77 -3.05 10.98
N VAL A 100 -17.27 -2.90 9.75
CA VAL A 100 -16.40 -1.81 9.35
C VAL A 100 -16.92 -1.11 8.09
N ARG A 101 -16.48 0.11 7.86
CA ARG A 101 -16.78 0.89 6.64
C ARG A 101 -15.60 1.80 6.28
N ILE A 102 -15.55 2.23 5.05
CA ILE A 102 -14.68 3.30 4.59
C ILE A 102 -15.38 4.64 4.84
N LEU A 103 -14.65 5.68 5.23
CA LEU A 103 -15.14 7.05 5.23
C LEU A 103 -15.39 7.51 3.79
N SER A 104 -16.40 8.40 3.60
CA SER A 104 -16.80 8.86 2.25
C SER A 104 -15.76 9.78 1.60
N GLU A 105 -14.97 10.45 2.41
CA GLU A 105 -13.95 11.38 1.93
C GLU A 105 -12.58 10.68 1.91
N PRO A 106 -11.79 10.85 0.84
CA PRO A 106 -10.41 10.39 0.81
C PRO A 106 -9.59 11.18 1.82
N LEU A 107 -8.62 10.49 2.46
CA LEU A 107 -7.72 11.14 3.40
C LEU A 107 -6.59 11.89 2.67
N TYR A 108 -6.04 11.26 1.63
CA TYR A 108 -4.93 11.78 0.87
C TYR A 108 -4.90 11.16 -0.53
N GLU A 109 -4.65 12.00 -1.53
CA GLU A 109 -4.52 11.59 -2.92
C GLU A 109 -3.17 12.05 -3.46
N TYR A 110 -2.52 11.20 -4.24
CA TYR A 110 -1.23 11.53 -4.85
C TYR A 110 -1.01 10.74 -6.14
N ASP A 111 -0.22 11.35 -7.02
CA ASP A 111 0.20 10.72 -8.24
C ASP A 111 1.54 10.00 -8.06
N LEU A 112 1.64 8.82 -8.63
CA LEU A 112 2.89 8.07 -8.72
C LEU A 112 3.56 8.41 -10.06
N ARG A 113 4.82 8.86 -10.00
CA ARG A 113 5.53 9.46 -11.13
C ARG A 113 7.00 9.05 -11.13
N PHE A 114 7.64 9.09 -12.29
CA PHE A 114 9.09 8.96 -12.39
C PHE A 114 9.76 10.30 -12.10
N ALA A 115 10.88 10.25 -11.38
CA ALA A 115 11.82 11.35 -11.30
C ALA A 115 12.94 11.16 -12.32
N VAL A 116 13.33 12.24 -12.99
CA VAL A 116 14.38 12.30 -14.02
C VAL A 116 15.24 13.53 -13.74
N ALA A 117 16.55 13.47 -14.02
CA ALA A 117 17.44 14.62 -13.86
C ALA A 117 16.97 15.83 -14.68
N LYS A 118 17.09 17.06 -14.12
CA LYS A 118 16.62 18.27 -14.77
C LYS A 118 17.27 18.53 -16.13
N GLU A 119 18.50 18.11 -16.30
CA GLU A 119 19.27 18.25 -17.52
C GLU A 119 18.87 17.24 -18.60
N ASN A 120 18.11 16.17 -18.25
CA ASN A 120 17.74 15.11 -19.15
C ASN A 120 16.28 15.22 -19.62
N ALA A 121 15.94 16.33 -20.28
CA ALA A 121 14.58 16.55 -20.81
C ALA A 121 14.21 15.53 -21.92
N GLU A 122 15.19 14.98 -22.64
CA GLU A 122 14.95 13.94 -23.65
C GLU A 122 14.47 12.64 -23.02
N LEU A 123 15.10 12.22 -21.92
CA LEU A 123 14.66 11.02 -21.17
C LEU A 123 13.26 11.23 -20.59
N LEU A 124 12.98 12.41 -20.01
CA LEU A 124 11.64 12.73 -19.52
C LEU A 124 10.58 12.58 -20.59
N GLN A 125 10.84 13.15 -21.80
CA GLN A 125 9.92 13.04 -22.93
C GLN A 125 9.75 11.58 -23.38
N ALA A 126 10.82 10.81 -23.42
CA ALA A 126 10.79 9.41 -23.79
C ALA A 126 9.97 8.58 -22.78
N VAL A 127 10.16 8.79 -21.47
CA VAL A 127 9.37 8.16 -20.41
C VAL A 127 7.90 8.53 -20.53
N ASN A 128 7.54 9.80 -20.73
CA ASN A 128 6.16 10.22 -20.90
C ASN A 128 5.51 9.60 -22.14
N THR A 129 6.24 9.47 -23.23
CA THR A 129 5.77 8.78 -24.43
C THR A 129 5.50 7.30 -24.17
N ALA A 130 6.42 6.63 -23.46
CA ALA A 130 6.25 5.24 -23.05
C ALA A 130 5.01 5.08 -22.15
N LEU A 131 4.84 5.93 -21.14
CA LEU A 131 3.70 5.89 -20.22
C LEU A 131 2.37 6.07 -20.96
N THR A 132 2.30 6.99 -21.93
CA THR A 132 1.12 7.17 -22.76
C THR A 132 0.78 5.89 -23.52
N ALA A 133 1.76 5.28 -24.18
CA ALA A 133 1.56 4.04 -24.93
C ALA A 133 1.14 2.86 -24.04
N LEU A 134 1.73 2.74 -22.83
CA LEU A 134 1.41 1.71 -21.85
C LEU A 134 0.03 1.91 -21.22
N ASN A 135 -0.42 3.15 -21.09
CA ASN A 135 -1.78 3.45 -20.68
C ASN A 135 -2.79 3.06 -21.77
N ASP A 136 -2.54 3.47 -23.01
CA ASP A 136 -3.44 3.25 -24.15
C ASP A 136 -3.63 1.76 -24.48
N ASN A 137 -2.59 0.94 -24.27
CA ASN A 137 -2.64 -0.50 -24.50
C ASN A 137 -3.13 -1.31 -23.27
N GLY A 138 -3.46 -0.65 -22.16
CA GLY A 138 -4.01 -1.26 -20.96
C GLY A 138 -2.98 -1.90 -20.03
N THR A 139 -1.67 -1.77 -20.28
CA THR A 139 -0.61 -2.31 -19.42
C THR A 139 -0.66 -1.71 -18.01
N LEU A 140 -0.77 -0.37 -17.88
CA LEU A 140 -0.80 0.30 -16.58
C LEU A 140 -2.02 -0.11 -15.76
N SER A 141 -3.21 -0.17 -16.36
CA SER A 141 -4.43 -0.62 -15.66
C SER A 141 -4.34 -2.09 -15.26
N GLY A 142 -3.82 -2.96 -16.13
CA GLY A 142 -3.64 -4.37 -15.83
C GLY A 142 -2.67 -4.62 -14.67
N LEU A 143 -1.56 -3.89 -14.61
CA LEU A 143 -0.62 -3.95 -13.49
C LEU A 143 -1.25 -3.46 -12.19
N ARG A 144 -1.98 -2.34 -12.22
CA ARG A 144 -2.69 -1.85 -11.04
C ARG A 144 -3.69 -2.88 -10.51
N ASP A 145 -4.49 -3.48 -11.39
CA ASP A 145 -5.45 -4.51 -11.01
C ASP A 145 -4.76 -5.74 -10.40
N ARG A 146 -3.61 -6.16 -10.95
CA ARG A 146 -2.82 -7.26 -10.39
C ARG A 146 -2.42 -7.00 -8.95
N TYR A 147 -1.87 -5.83 -8.66
CA TYR A 147 -1.27 -5.54 -7.36
C TYR A 147 -2.29 -5.12 -6.30
N PHE A 148 -3.41 -4.51 -6.67
CA PHE A 148 -4.39 -3.98 -5.72
C PHE A 148 -5.75 -4.71 -5.75
N ALA A 149 -6.21 -5.18 -6.91
CA ALA A 149 -7.54 -5.78 -7.08
C ALA A 149 -7.52 -7.31 -7.29
N ARG A 150 -6.38 -7.99 -7.07
CA ARG A 150 -6.19 -9.42 -7.32
C ARG A 150 -6.44 -9.84 -8.79
N GLY A 151 -6.14 -8.96 -9.71
CA GLY A 151 -6.16 -9.26 -11.15
C GLY A 151 -5.15 -10.34 -11.52
N SER A 152 -5.37 -11.00 -12.64
CA SER A 152 -4.50 -12.06 -13.17
C SER A 152 -3.47 -11.55 -14.19
N TYR A 153 -3.44 -10.25 -14.47
CA TYR A 153 -2.49 -9.67 -15.43
C TYR A 153 -1.04 -9.94 -15.01
N SER A 154 -0.20 -10.23 -15.96
CA SER A 154 1.26 -10.36 -15.76
C SER A 154 1.95 -9.67 -16.93
N TYR A 155 2.83 -8.72 -16.65
CA TYR A 155 3.66 -8.14 -17.68
C TYR A 155 4.67 -9.19 -18.15
N VAL A 156 4.80 -9.33 -19.46
CA VAL A 156 5.78 -10.21 -20.10
C VAL A 156 6.60 -9.37 -21.05
N THR A 157 7.90 -9.35 -20.84
CA THR A 157 8.85 -8.71 -21.77
C THR A 157 8.70 -9.30 -23.17
N PRO A 158 8.55 -8.47 -24.23
CA PRO A 158 8.46 -8.96 -25.60
C PRO A 158 9.68 -9.77 -26.02
N GLU A 159 9.47 -10.89 -26.72
CA GLU A 159 10.53 -11.82 -27.14
C GLU A 159 11.51 -11.21 -28.17
N ASN A 160 11.13 -10.15 -28.89
CA ASN A 160 11.88 -9.60 -30.03
C ASN A 160 12.84 -8.45 -29.66
N ILE A 161 13.24 -8.33 -28.40
CA ILE A 161 14.20 -7.29 -27.98
C ILE A 161 15.62 -7.87 -28.02
N ASP A 162 16.12 -8.10 -29.25
CA ASP A 162 17.37 -8.83 -29.50
C ASP A 162 18.65 -8.04 -29.22
N SER A 163 18.61 -6.74 -29.10
CA SER A 163 19.77 -5.95 -28.64
C SER A 163 19.28 -4.62 -28.02
N ARG A 164 19.64 -4.43 -26.78
CA ARG A 164 19.33 -3.20 -26.05
C ARG A 164 20.59 -2.35 -26.00
N PRO A 165 20.69 -1.26 -26.79
CA PRO A 165 21.95 -0.50 -26.92
C PRO A 165 22.28 0.37 -25.71
N GLY A 166 21.54 0.27 -24.62
CA GLY A 166 21.77 1.07 -23.41
C GLY A 166 21.10 0.47 -22.20
N THR A 167 21.43 1.01 -21.04
CA THR A 167 20.87 0.62 -19.74
C THR A 167 20.37 1.88 -19.05
N LEU A 168 19.15 1.84 -18.50
CA LEU A 168 18.67 2.84 -17.56
C LEU A 168 18.76 2.29 -16.15
N THR A 169 19.35 3.07 -15.26
CA THR A 169 19.45 2.74 -13.84
C THR A 169 18.32 3.41 -13.08
N LEU A 170 17.52 2.58 -12.40
CA LEU A 170 16.39 2.98 -11.58
C LEU A 170 16.73 2.87 -10.10
N ALA A 171 16.53 3.93 -9.35
CA ALA A 171 16.56 3.93 -7.88
C ALA A 171 15.19 3.58 -7.32
N LEU A 172 15.12 2.55 -6.46
CA LEU A 172 13.91 2.12 -5.77
C LEU A 172 14.17 1.88 -4.28
N PRO A 173 13.17 2.09 -3.40
CA PRO A 173 13.24 1.62 -2.02
C PRO A 173 13.07 0.10 -1.99
N PRO A 174 13.83 -0.62 -1.12
CA PRO A 174 13.84 -2.09 -1.10
C PRO A 174 12.65 -2.73 -0.36
N ASP A 175 11.89 -1.95 0.39
CA ASP A 175 10.82 -2.44 1.29
C ASP A 175 9.60 -1.51 1.27
N SER A 176 8.93 -1.45 0.12
CA SER A 176 7.71 -0.66 -0.11
C SER A 176 6.62 -1.46 -0.85
N PRO A 177 6.19 -2.62 -0.31
CA PRO A 177 5.18 -3.43 -0.97
C PRO A 177 3.81 -2.71 -1.03
N PRO A 178 3.03 -2.91 -2.09
CA PRO A 178 3.26 -3.77 -3.24
C PRO A 178 4.05 -3.11 -4.39
N TYR A 179 4.63 -1.93 -4.16
CA TYR A 179 5.33 -1.12 -5.17
C TYR A 179 6.71 -1.69 -5.49
N SER A 180 7.55 -1.86 -4.49
CA SER A 180 8.88 -2.47 -4.60
C SER A 180 9.23 -3.32 -3.39
N LEU A 181 9.85 -4.47 -3.62
CA LEU A 181 10.29 -5.41 -2.61
C LEU A 181 11.49 -6.18 -3.13
N ILE A 182 12.52 -6.36 -2.29
CA ILE A 182 13.63 -7.29 -2.57
C ILE A 182 13.27 -8.66 -1.99
N GLY A 183 13.31 -9.70 -2.82
CA GLY A 183 13.13 -11.08 -2.43
C GLY A 183 14.34 -11.67 -1.70
N GLU A 184 14.19 -12.89 -1.16
CA GLU A 184 15.31 -13.64 -0.55
C GLU A 184 16.43 -13.99 -1.57
N ASP A 185 16.11 -13.99 -2.85
CA ASP A 185 17.04 -14.18 -3.98
C ASP A 185 17.81 -12.92 -4.35
N GLY A 186 17.48 -11.76 -3.73
CA GLY A 186 18.08 -10.47 -4.02
C GLY A 186 17.45 -9.75 -5.22
N GLU A 187 16.39 -10.32 -5.83
CA GLU A 187 15.72 -9.73 -6.98
C GLU A 187 14.60 -8.77 -6.56
N PHE A 188 14.49 -7.65 -7.27
CA PHE A 188 13.41 -6.70 -7.10
C PHE A 188 12.11 -7.21 -7.76
N SER A 189 11.00 -7.02 -7.07
CA SER A 189 9.66 -7.30 -7.55
C SER A 189 8.69 -6.20 -7.10
N GLY A 190 7.52 -6.11 -7.73
CA GLY A 190 6.49 -5.15 -7.37
C GLY A 190 5.96 -4.35 -8.57
N MET A 191 4.96 -3.52 -8.32
CA MET A 191 4.30 -2.75 -9.38
C MET A 191 5.25 -1.78 -10.07
N ASP A 192 6.08 -1.09 -9.30
CA ASP A 192 7.05 -0.11 -9.84
C ASP A 192 8.12 -0.78 -10.67
N VAL A 193 8.52 -2.01 -10.28
CA VAL A 193 9.48 -2.83 -11.04
C VAL A 193 8.87 -3.24 -12.39
N ASP A 194 7.63 -3.76 -12.39
CA ASP A 194 6.97 -4.20 -13.61
C ASP A 194 6.68 -3.03 -14.57
N ILE A 195 6.28 -1.86 -14.04
CA ILE A 195 6.08 -0.64 -14.83
C ILE A 195 7.40 -0.15 -15.43
N SER A 196 8.48 -0.13 -14.64
CA SER A 196 9.80 0.30 -15.11
C SER A 196 10.35 -0.65 -16.18
N ARG A 197 10.13 -1.95 -16.02
CA ARG A 197 10.47 -2.95 -17.04
C ARG A 197 9.70 -2.67 -18.34
N ALA A 198 8.38 -2.41 -18.24
CA ALA A 198 7.57 -2.08 -19.41
C ALA A 198 8.01 -0.78 -20.11
N VAL A 199 8.41 0.23 -19.34
CA VAL A 199 8.96 1.49 -19.89
C VAL A 199 10.30 1.22 -20.61
N CYS A 200 11.22 0.49 -19.96
CA CYS A 200 12.52 0.15 -20.58
C CYS A 200 12.36 -0.73 -21.83
N ASP A 201 11.42 -1.67 -21.82
CA ASP A 201 11.09 -2.51 -22.98
C ASP A 201 10.55 -1.65 -24.14
N TYR A 202 9.67 -0.68 -23.85
CA TYR A 202 9.18 0.28 -24.85
C TYR A 202 10.30 1.13 -25.44
N LEU A 203 11.26 1.56 -24.61
CA LEU A 203 12.41 2.36 -25.03
C LEU A 203 13.51 1.53 -25.71
N GLY A 204 13.45 0.20 -25.63
CA GLY A 204 14.46 -0.70 -26.18
C GLY A 204 15.78 -0.66 -25.43
N VAL A 205 15.76 -0.44 -24.10
CA VAL A 205 16.94 -0.39 -23.22
C VAL A 205 16.85 -1.42 -22.10
N GLU A 206 17.98 -1.77 -21.50
CA GLU A 206 18.00 -2.63 -20.32
C GLU A 206 17.63 -1.86 -19.06
N LEU A 207 16.95 -2.53 -18.12
CA LEU A 207 16.67 -2.01 -16.78
C LEU A 207 17.69 -2.55 -15.80
N ASN A 208 18.39 -1.65 -15.11
CA ASN A 208 19.20 -1.94 -13.94
C ASN A 208 18.55 -1.29 -12.72
N ILE A 209 18.32 -2.03 -11.63
CA ILE A 209 17.69 -1.49 -10.42
C ILE A 209 18.73 -1.43 -9.31
N ILE A 210 18.76 -0.31 -8.60
CA ILE A 210 19.62 -0.10 -7.43
C ILE A 210 18.79 0.35 -6.24
N GLU A 211 19.21 -0.14 -5.08
CA GLU A 211 18.56 0.17 -3.81
C GLU A 211 18.93 1.58 -3.33
N PHE A 212 17.90 2.34 -2.92
CA PHE A 212 18.04 3.61 -2.24
C PHE A 212 17.00 3.78 -1.14
N ASP A 213 17.35 4.51 -0.07
CA ASP A 213 16.34 4.98 0.90
C ASP A 213 15.35 5.91 0.20
N GLU A 214 14.08 5.83 0.56
CA GLU A 214 13.02 6.64 -0.05
C GLU A 214 13.33 8.15 -0.02
N ARG A 215 14.00 8.64 1.01
CA ARG A 215 14.39 10.05 1.14
C ARG A 215 15.58 10.46 0.26
N GLU A 216 16.29 9.50 -0.30
CA GLU A 216 17.47 9.73 -1.15
C GLU A 216 17.18 9.59 -2.64
N LEU A 217 15.96 9.20 -3.04
CA LEU A 217 15.60 8.94 -4.43
C LEU A 217 15.87 10.13 -5.37
N ALA A 218 15.36 11.34 -5.02
CA ALA A 218 15.59 12.55 -5.80
C ALA A 218 17.07 12.93 -5.85
N ILE A 219 17.78 12.73 -4.73
CA ILE A 219 19.22 13.01 -4.61
C ILE A 219 20.03 12.04 -5.49
N ALA A 220 19.63 10.75 -5.56
CA ALA A 220 20.28 9.76 -6.42
C ALA A 220 20.23 10.17 -7.89
N VAL A 221 19.09 10.65 -8.35
CA VAL A 221 18.91 11.16 -9.72
C VAL A 221 19.66 12.47 -9.93
N TRP A 222 19.58 13.40 -9.01
CA TRP A 222 20.26 14.69 -9.11
C TRP A 222 21.79 14.56 -9.21
N PHE A 223 22.39 13.61 -8.48
CA PHE A 223 23.82 13.33 -8.57
C PHE A 223 24.21 12.37 -9.70
N GLY A 224 23.28 11.95 -10.56
CA GLY A 224 23.55 11.03 -11.66
C GLY A 224 23.93 9.62 -11.22
N ARG A 225 23.56 9.21 -10.01
CA ARG A 225 23.71 7.82 -9.51
C ARG A 225 22.65 6.89 -10.07
N ALA A 226 21.50 7.45 -10.45
CA ALA A 226 20.43 6.78 -11.18
C ALA A 226 19.90 7.71 -12.27
N ASP A 227 19.39 7.13 -13.37
CA ASP A 227 18.75 7.86 -14.45
C ASP A 227 17.28 8.19 -14.10
N LEU A 228 16.66 7.26 -13.38
CA LEU A 228 15.26 7.30 -12.95
C LEU A 228 15.15 7.00 -11.46
N ALA A 229 14.11 7.51 -10.83
CA ALA A 229 13.68 7.05 -9.52
C ALA A 229 12.16 6.93 -9.47
N LEU A 230 11.66 5.96 -8.71
CA LEU A 230 10.26 5.74 -8.37
C LEU A 230 10.10 5.57 -6.87
N GLY A 231 8.96 5.98 -6.39
CA GLY A 231 8.60 5.92 -4.99
C GLY A 231 7.99 7.24 -4.54
N TRP A 232 7.86 7.41 -3.24
CA TRP A 232 7.45 8.69 -2.69
C TRP A 232 8.60 9.71 -2.81
N LEU A 233 8.35 10.78 -3.54
CA LEU A 233 9.27 11.92 -3.63
C LEU A 233 8.77 13.00 -2.67
N PRO A 234 9.50 13.32 -1.58
CA PRO A 234 9.19 14.46 -0.74
C PRO A 234 9.19 15.76 -1.57
N SER A 235 8.32 16.72 -1.23
CA SER A 235 8.19 17.98 -1.97
C SER A 235 9.52 18.75 -2.09
N GLU A 236 10.39 18.65 -1.08
CA GLU A 236 11.75 19.24 -1.13
C GLU A 236 12.64 18.58 -2.19
N GLY A 237 12.37 17.30 -2.52
CA GLY A 237 13.09 16.57 -3.57
C GLY A 237 12.61 16.89 -4.98
N GLU A 238 11.36 17.30 -5.14
CA GLU A 238 10.79 17.65 -6.46
C GLU A 238 11.47 18.88 -7.08
N GLU A 239 12.04 19.76 -6.27
CA GLU A 239 12.80 20.90 -6.77
C GLU A 239 14.13 20.51 -7.44
N LEU A 240 14.66 19.32 -7.15
CA LEU A 240 15.94 18.83 -7.67
C LEU A 240 15.82 18.09 -9.00
N VAL A 241 14.63 17.60 -9.35
CA VAL A 241 14.41 16.72 -10.49
C VAL A 241 13.24 17.21 -11.36
N ASN A 242 13.11 16.65 -12.55
CA ASN A 242 11.88 16.73 -13.35
C ASN A 242 11.01 15.52 -13.06
N ILE A 243 9.70 15.72 -13.08
CA ILE A 243 8.70 14.71 -12.76
C ILE A 243 7.92 14.36 -14.03
N SER A 244 7.71 13.05 -14.27
CA SER A 244 6.95 12.56 -15.43
C SER A 244 5.45 12.81 -15.29
N GLU A 245 4.70 12.53 -16.36
CA GLU A 245 3.27 12.25 -16.26
C GLU A 245 3.02 11.08 -15.31
N PRO A 246 1.86 11.03 -14.63
CA PRO A 246 1.60 9.96 -13.66
C PRO A 246 1.40 8.60 -14.35
N TYR A 247 1.96 7.55 -13.77
CA TYR A 247 1.68 6.17 -14.16
C TYR A 247 0.54 5.56 -13.34
N ALA A 248 0.25 6.11 -12.18
CA ALA A 248 -0.89 5.73 -11.35
C ALA A 248 -1.32 6.90 -10.46
N HIS A 249 -2.59 6.88 -10.08
CA HIS A 249 -3.18 7.76 -9.08
C HIS A 249 -3.52 6.92 -7.86
N ALA A 250 -2.98 7.25 -6.70
CA ALA A 250 -3.17 6.54 -5.46
C ALA A 250 -4.06 7.36 -4.51
N ILE A 251 -5.03 6.70 -3.91
CA ILE A 251 -5.99 7.30 -2.98
C ILE A 251 -5.89 6.54 -1.66
N ASN A 252 -5.49 7.22 -0.59
CA ASN A 252 -5.56 6.68 0.75
C ASN A 252 -6.91 7.03 1.39
N VAL A 253 -7.56 6.01 1.94
CA VAL A 253 -8.85 6.12 2.63
C VAL A 253 -8.73 5.67 4.07
N VAL A 254 -9.74 6.02 4.86
CA VAL A 254 -9.82 5.66 6.28
C VAL A 254 -10.91 4.62 6.48
N ILE A 255 -10.53 3.46 7.05
CA ILE A 255 -11.47 2.41 7.47
C ILE A 255 -11.74 2.58 8.96
N VAL A 256 -13.02 2.56 9.33
CA VAL A 256 -13.51 2.73 10.72
C VAL A 256 -14.51 1.66 11.09
N ARG A 257 -14.76 1.48 12.39
CA ARG A 257 -15.89 0.68 12.89
C ARG A 257 -17.21 1.32 12.47
N LYS A 258 -18.26 0.49 12.29
CA LYS A 258 -19.63 0.96 12.06
C LYS A 258 -20.30 1.40 13.35
#